data_2429d6d94d124947762fabec3a21ae5b
#
_entry.id   2429d6d94d124947762fabec3a21ae5b
#
_cell.length_a   1.000
_cell.length_b   1.000
_cell.length_c   1.000
_cell.angle_alpha   90.00
_cell.angle_beta   90.00
_cell.angle_gamma   90.00
#
_symmetry.space_group_name_H-M   'P 1'
#
loop_
_entity.id
_entity.type
_entity.pdbx_description
1 polymer ?
#
loop_
_entity_poly.entity_id
_entity_poly.type
_entity_poly.pdbx_seq_one_letter_code
_entity_poly.pdbx_strand_id
1 'polypeptide(L)'
;MKQEKQVWEKSRMELFRELGCQESGLTQADAESRLAKYGANELHAGKQKNVLQIFLGQFADFLVLILIFAAVISACMGDVESMVVILAVITMNAILGTIQTVKAAASLDSLKQMSAPTAKVLRDGQIVQIPGREVVPGDVVILEAGDSVCADGRLL
;
A
#
# COMPACT_ATOMS: atom_id res chain seq x y z
N MET A 1 3.55 -38.23 -3.37
CA MET A 1 3.31 -36.77 -3.41
C MET A 1 4.03 -36.23 -4.65
N LYS A 2 3.31 -35.81 -5.70
CA LYS A 2 3.90 -35.08 -6.81
C LYS A 2 4.32 -33.71 -6.27
N GLN A 3 5.63 -33.43 -6.23
CA GLN A 3 6.10 -32.09 -5.98
C GLN A 3 5.53 -31.20 -7.10
N GLU A 4 4.69 -30.24 -6.74
CA GLU A 4 4.28 -29.20 -7.69
C GLU A 4 5.53 -28.44 -8.13
N LYS A 5 5.85 -28.54 -9.42
CA LYS A 5 6.96 -27.79 -10.00
C LYS A 5 6.72 -26.30 -9.75
N GLN A 6 7.73 -25.64 -9.24
CA GLN A 6 7.70 -24.20 -9.06
C GLN A 6 7.54 -23.50 -10.43
N VAL A 7 6.96 -22.31 -10.45
CA VAL A 7 6.63 -21.56 -11.69
C VAL A 7 7.86 -21.40 -12.61
N TRP A 8 9.04 -21.23 -12.05
CA TRP A 8 10.29 -21.11 -12.81
C TRP A 8 10.83 -22.44 -13.36
N GLU A 9 10.35 -23.59 -12.90
CA GLU A 9 10.76 -24.91 -13.39
C GLU A 9 9.86 -25.43 -14.53
N LYS A 10 8.69 -24.80 -14.74
CA LYS A 10 7.72 -25.20 -15.75
C LYS A 10 8.19 -24.74 -17.13
N SER A 11 7.90 -25.52 -18.17
CA SER A 11 8.13 -25.08 -19.55
C SER A 11 7.16 -23.94 -19.92
N ARG A 12 7.50 -23.14 -20.93
CA ARG A 12 6.65 -22.07 -21.46
C ARG A 12 5.24 -22.60 -21.82
N MET A 13 5.16 -23.74 -22.47
CA MET A 13 3.88 -24.35 -22.89
C MET A 13 3.05 -24.85 -21.69
N GLU A 14 3.69 -25.38 -20.67
CA GLU A 14 3.02 -25.78 -19.43
C GLU A 14 2.43 -24.56 -18.72
N LEU A 15 3.18 -23.45 -18.69
CA LEU A 15 2.75 -22.23 -18.04
C LEU A 15 1.55 -21.60 -18.77
N PHE A 16 1.60 -21.52 -20.10
CA PHE A 16 0.47 -21.01 -20.89
C PHE A 16 -0.79 -21.83 -20.69
N ARG A 17 -0.66 -23.16 -20.65
CA ARG A 17 -1.80 -24.05 -20.40
C ARG A 17 -2.38 -23.87 -19.00
N GLU A 18 -1.53 -23.75 -17.99
CA GLU A 18 -1.96 -23.58 -16.60
C GLU A 18 -2.62 -22.23 -16.36
N LEU A 19 -2.06 -21.16 -16.91
CA LEU A 19 -2.63 -19.82 -16.80
C LEU A 19 -3.79 -19.58 -17.79
N GLY A 20 -4.04 -20.52 -18.72
CA GLY A 20 -5.08 -20.37 -19.72
C GLY A 20 -4.87 -19.14 -20.59
N CYS A 21 -3.64 -18.89 -20.99
CA CYS A 21 -3.26 -17.77 -21.87
C CYS A 21 -2.57 -18.28 -23.13
N GLN A 22 -2.39 -17.39 -24.10
CA GLN A 22 -1.77 -17.67 -25.40
C GLN A 22 -0.60 -16.72 -25.64
N GLU A 23 0.23 -17.04 -26.65
CA GLU A 23 1.34 -16.16 -27.04
C GLU A 23 0.84 -14.80 -27.58
N SER A 24 -0.39 -14.74 -28.10
CA SER A 24 -1.05 -13.50 -28.54
C SER A 24 -1.61 -12.67 -27.38
N GLY A 25 -1.40 -13.12 -26.15
CA GLY A 25 -1.95 -12.49 -24.95
C GLY A 25 -3.37 -12.96 -24.60
N LEU A 26 -3.95 -12.37 -23.60
CA LEU A 26 -5.36 -12.57 -23.20
C LEU A 26 -6.29 -11.76 -24.10
N THR A 27 -7.55 -12.18 -24.19
CA THR A 27 -8.59 -11.30 -24.73
C THR A 27 -8.95 -10.23 -23.70
N GLN A 28 -9.46 -9.09 -24.16
CA GLN A 28 -9.91 -8.02 -23.25
C GLN A 28 -11.00 -8.53 -22.29
N ALA A 29 -11.93 -9.35 -22.79
CA ALA A 29 -13.01 -9.94 -21.97
C ALA A 29 -12.48 -10.89 -20.89
N ASP A 30 -11.46 -11.71 -21.22
CA ASP A 30 -10.82 -12.59 -20.24
C ASP A 30 -10.08 -11.78 -19.16
N ALA A 31 -9.40 -10.71 -19.56
CA ALA A 31 -8.70 -9.84 -18.62
C ALA A 31 -9.67 -9.16 -17.64
N GLU A 32 -10.81 -8.66 -18.12
CA GLU A 32 -11.86 -8.07 -17.26
C GLU A 32 -12.45 -9.10 -16.30
N SER A 33 -12.73 -10.31 -16.79
CA SER A 33 -13.24 -11.41 -15.96
C SER A 33 -12.23 -11.79 -14.86
N ARG A 34 -10.94 -11.83 -15.20
CA ARG A 34 -9.86 -12.10 -14.24
C ARG A 34 -9.69 -10.98 -13.25
N LEU A 35 -9.77 -9.73 -13.69
CA LEU A 35 -9.73 -8.56 -12.80
C LEU A 35 -10.87 -8.58 -11.77
N ALA A 36 -12.08 -8.95 -12.21
CA ALA A 36 -13.20 -9.12 -11.30
C ALA A 36 -13.01 -10.28 -10.31
N LYS A 37 -12.34 -11.38 -10.74
CA LYS A 37 -12.10 -12.56 -9.92
C LYS A 37 -10.94 -12.39 -8.92
N TYR A 38 -9.82 -11.84 -9.35
CA TYR A 38 -8.59 -11.75 -8.56
C TYR A 38 -8.41 -10.39 -7.87
N GLY A 39 -9.17 -9.37 -8.30
CA GLY A 39 -9.02 -8.01 -7.82
C GLY A 39 -7.87 -7.26 -8.50
N ALA A 40 -7.72 -5.99 -8.16
CA ALA A 40 -6.65 -5.14 -8.67
C ALA A 40 -5.27 -5.60 -8.15
N ASN A 41 -4.26 -5.49 -9.02
CA ASN A 41 -2.86 -5.74 -8.67
C ASN A 41 -2.32 -4.58 -7.83
N GLU A 42 -2.75 -4.52 -6.59
CA GLU A 42 -2.34 -3.52 -5.61
C GLU A 42 -1.81 -4.21 -4.35
N LEU A 43 -0.70 -3.72 -3.84
CA LEU A 43 -0.26 -4.12 -2.52
C LEU A 43 -1.30 -3.62 -1.51
N HIS A 44 -1.88 -4.52 -0.73
CA HIS A 44 -2.81 -4.15 0.33
C HIS A 44 -2.12 -3.16 1.26
N ALA A 45 -2.41 -1.88 1.10
CA ALA A 45 -1.98 -0.88 2.06
C ALA A 45 -2.51 -1.32 3.43
N GLY A 46 -1.61 -1.48 4.41
CA GLY A 46 -2.01 -1.82 5.78
C GLY A 46 -3.14 -0.87 6.22
N LYS A 47 -4.04 -1.36 7.08
CA LYS A 47 -5.18 -0.58 7.57
C LYS A 47 -4.74 0.83 7.94
N GLN A 48 -5.25 1.81 7.23
CA GLN A 48 -5.02 3.22 7.59
C GLN A 48 -5.53 3.44 9.01
N LYS A 49 -4.66 3.99 9.86
CA LYS A 49 -5.05 4.32 11.23
C LYS A 49 -6.09 5.43 11.17
N ASN A 50 -7.19 5.25 11.91
CA ASN A 50 -8.17 6.30 12.08
C ASN A 50 -7.54 7.52 12.78
N VAL A 51 -8.05 8.72 12.48
CA VAL A 51 -7.57 9.97 13.09
C VAL A 51 -7.55 9.88 14.62
N LEU A 52 -8.55 9.23 15.21
CA LEU A 52 -8.61 9.00 16.67
C LEU A 52 -7.46 8.11 17.17
N GLN A 53 -7.09 7.09 16.40
CA GLN A 53 -5.96 6.21 16.75
C GLN A 53 -4.63 6.95 16.64
N ILE A 54 -4.50 7.86 15.65
CA ILE A 54 -3.32 8.72 15.51
C ILE A 54 -3.23 9.67 16.70
N PHE A 55 -4.35 10.30 17.08
CA PHE A 55 -4.42 11.21 18.21
C PHE A 55 -4.07 10.51 19.53
N LEU A 56 -4.66 9.37 19.80
CA LEU A 56 -4.36 8.58 21.02
C LEU A 56 -2.90 8.07 21.01
N GLY A 57 -2.35 7.80 19.83
CA GLY A 57 -0.95 7.43 19.66
C GLY A 57 0.03 8.52 20.09
N GLN A 58 -0.37 9.81 20.05
CA GLN A 58 0.48 10.92 20.51
C GLN A 58 0.77 10.84 22.01
N PHE A 59 -0.14 10.25 22.79
CA PHE A 59 0.04 10.09 24.24
C PHE A 59 1.00 8.95 24.62
N ALA A 60 1.35 8.08 23.66
CA ALA A 60 2.36 7.04 23.86
C ALA A 60 3.79 7.52 23.60
N ASP A 61 3.98 8.77 23.23
CA ASP A 61 5.30 9.38 23.07
C ASP A 61 6.00 9.52 24.42
N PHE A 62 7.29 9.19 24.46
CA PHE A 62 8.08 9.19 25.70
C PHE A 62 8.11 10.58 26.37
N LEU A 63 8.21 11.65 25.57
CA LEU A 63 8.21 13.01 26.10
C LEU A 63 6.86 13.36 26.72
N VAL A 64 5.77 12.97 26.10
CA VAL A 64 4.41 13.18 26.61
C VAL A 64 4.18 12.42 27.92
N LEU A 65 4.70 11.18 28.02
CA LEU A 65 4.64 10.40 29.26
C LEU A 65 5.35 11.11 30.42
N ILE A 66 6.51 11.71 30.18
CA ILE A 66 7.21 12.51 31.21
C ILE A 66 6.38 13.72 31.61
N LEU A 67 5.75 14.41 30.67
CA LEU A 67 4.87 15.55 30.96
C LEU A 67 3.63 15.14 31.76
N ILE A 68 3.02 13.99 31.43
CA ILE A 68 1.90 13.43 32.20
C ILE A 68 2.33 13.14 33.63
N PHE A 69 3.52 12.55 33.80
CA PHE A 69 4.04 12.28 35.15
C PHE A 69 4.28 13.56 35.94
N ALA A 70 4.81 14.61 35.29
CA ALA A 70 4.99 15.92 35.87
C ALA A 70 3.65 16.56 36.31
N ALA A 71 2.62 16.44 35.44
CA ALA A 71 1.27 16.93 35.75
C ALA A 71 0.67 16.22 36.99
N VAL A 72 0.89 14.90 37.12
CA VAL A 72 0.45 14.13 38.31
C VAL A 72 1.18 14.61 39.58
N ILE A 73 2.49 14.84 39.51
CA ILE A 73 3.25 15.37 40.66
C ILE A 73 2.72 16.75 41.06
N SER A 74 2.50 17.67 40.10
CA SER A 74 1.95 18.99 40.37
C SER A 74 0.58 18.90 41.06
N ALA A 75 -0.27 17.98 40.57
CA ALA A 75 -1.57 17.73 41.22
C ALA A 75 -1.42 17.25 42.67
N CYS A 76 -0.48 16.32 42.95
CA CYS A 76 -0.22 15.82 44.31
C CYS A 76 0.32 16.89 45.24
N MET A 77 1.06 17.87 44.70
CA MET A 77 1.58 19.02 45.50
C MET A 77 0.53 20.12 45.67
N GLY A 78 -0.66 19.96 45.09
CA GLY A 78 -1.75 20.98 45.21
C GLY A 78 -1.58 22.14 44.21
N ASP A 79 -0.62 22.09 43.31
CA ASP A 79 -0.38 23.11 42.30
C ASP A 79 -1.26 22.82 41.06
N VAL A 80 -2.54 23.18 41.16
CA VAL A 80 -3.54 22.98 40.11
C VAL A 80 -3.24 23.85 38.89
N GLU A 81 -2.66 25.02 39.09
CA GLU A 81 -2.37 25.95 38.00
C GLU A 81 -1.32 25.35 37.03
N SER A 82 -0.20 24.87 37.57
CA SER A 82 0.82 24.18 36.77
C SER A 82 0.29 22.91 36.10
N MET A 83 -0.52 22.11 36.81
CA MET A 83 -1.16 20.92 36.21
C MET A 83 -2.00 21.29 34.97
N VAL A 84 -2.84 22.31 35.07
CA VAL A 84 -3.72 22.74 33.95
C VAL A 84 -2.90 23.21 32.77
N VAL A 85 -1.83 23.99 33.00
CA VAL A 85 -0.95 24.46 31.95
C VAL A 85 -0.27 23.28 31.25
N ILE A 86 0.26 22.30 31.98
CA ILE A 86 0.91 21.11 31.39
C ILE A 86 -0.11 20.31 30.54
N LEU A 87 -1.32 20.08 31.03
CA LEU A 87 -2.36 19.37 30.28
C LEU A 87 -2.78 20.13 29.01
N ALA A 88 -2.86 21.45 29.06
CA ALA A 88 -3.13 22.26 27.89
C ALA A 88 -2.05 22.12 26.82
N VAL A 89 -0.77 22.16 27.24
CA VAL A 89 0.38 21.97 26.33
C VAL A 89 0.36 20.58 25.71
N ILE A 90 0.14 19.51 26.49
CA ILE A 90 0.04 18.14 25.97
C ILE A 90 -1.08 18.04 24.92
N THR A 91 -2.26 18.61 25.23
CA THR A 91 -3.41 18.56 24.33
C THR A 91 -3.15 19.30 23.02
N MET A 92 -2.58 20.52 23.09
CA MET A 92 -2.18 21.27 21.89
C MET A 92 -1.15 20.51 21.05
N ASN A 93 -0.15 19.93 21.70
CA ASN A 93 0.87 19.13 21.02
C ASN A 93 0.26 17.91 20.32
N ALA A 94 -0.66 17.20 20.99
CA ALA A 94 -1.35 16.04 20.41
C ALA A 94 -2.20 16.42 19.19
N ILE A 95 -2.91 17.57 19.24
CA ILE A 95 -3.69 18.08 18.10
C ILE A 95 -2.74 18.42 16.93
N LEU A 96 -1.68 19.16 17.19
CA LEU A 96 -0.71 19.57 16.16
C LEU A 96 -0.04 18.36 15.53
N GLY A 97 0.43 17.41 16.32
CA GLY A 97 1.06 16.17 15.85
C GLY A 97 0.09 15.32 15.00
N THR A 98 -1.19 15.26 15.39
CA THR A 98 -2.22 14.59 14.60
C THR A 98 -2.42 15.24 13.24
N ILE A 99 -2.55 16.58 13.20
CA ILE A 99 -2.70 17.33 11.94
C ILE A 99 -1.49 17.12 11.02
N GLN A 100 -0.29 17.19 11.56
CA GLN A 100 0.96 16.98 10.80
C GLN A 100 1.02 15.55 10.23
N THR A 101 0.71 14.54 11.03
CA THR A 101 0.71 13.14 10.60
C THR A 101 -0.31 12.88 9.48
N VAL A 102 -1.54 13.40 9.62
CA VAL A 102 -2.58 13.25 8.59
C VAL A 102 -2.19 13.95 7.29
N LYS A 103 -1.66 15.19 7.37
CA LYS A 103 -1.18 15.91 6.18
C LYS A 103 -0.02 15.21 5.50
N ALA A 104 0.94 14.69 6.25
CA ALA A 104 2.07 13.94 5.70
C ALA A 104 1.60 12.67 4.99
N ALA A 105 0.66 11.92 5.58
CA ALA A 105 0.08 10.73 4.96
C ALA A 105 -0.65 11.06 3.65
N ALA A 106 -1.45 12.14 3.61
CA ALA A 106 -2.15 12.58 2.41
C ALA A 106 -1.17 12.99 1.29
N SER A 107 -0.08 13.68 1.62
CA SER A 107 0.95 14.07 0.65
C SER A 107 1.64 12.85 0.04
N LEU A 108 1.96 11.82 0.84
CA LEU A 108 2.54 10.57 0.37
C LEU A 108 1.57 9.80 -0.53
N ASP A 109 0.29 9.79 -0.22
CA ASP A 109 -0.73 9.11 -1.03
C ASP A 109 -0.89 9.78 -2.40
N SER A 110 -0.87 11.10 -2.44
CA SER A 110 -0.88 11.87 -3.70
C SER A 110 0.34 11.56 -4.58
N LEU A 111 1.53 11.45 -4.00
CA LEU A 111 2.75 11.07 -4.72
C LEU A 111 2.66 9.65 -5.28
N LYS A 112 2.12 8.70 -4.53
CA LYS A 112 1.90 7.32 -4.99
C LYS A 112 0.95 7.27 -6.18
N GLN A 113 -0.14 8.05 -6.17
CA GLN A 113 -1.08 8.11 -7.29
C GLN A 113 -0.46 8.71 -8.55
N MET A 114 0.38 9.74 -8.41
CA MET A 114 1.09 10.35 -9.55
C MET A 114 2.15 9.44 -10.15
N SER A 115 2.73 8.54 -9.36
CA SER A 115 3.78 7.61 -9.74
C SER A 115 3.25 6.20 -10.04
N ALA A 116 1.94 6.04 -10.24
CA ALA A 116 1.35 4.72 -10.53
C ALA A 116 1.98 4.13 -11.82
N PRO A 117 2.64 2.99 -11.74
CA PRO A 117 3.31 2.42 -12.90
C PRO A 117 2.27 2.02 -13.96
N THR A 118 2.59 2.28 -15.22
CA THR A 118 1.85 1.74 -16.36
C THR A 118 2.56 0.49 -16.87
N ALA A 119 1.80 -0.45 -17.41
CA ALA A 119 2.30 -1.67 -18.02
C ALA A 119 1.92 -1.73 -19.49
N LYS A 120 2.83 -2.17 -20.34
CA LYS A 120 2.56 -2.54 -21.72
C LYS A 120 2.23 -4.03 -21.74
N VAL A 121 1.00 -4.37 -22.09
CA VAL A 121 0.53 -5.75 -22.14
C VAL A 121 0.11 -6.11 -23.55
N LEU A 122 0.25 -7.39 -23.89
CA LEU A 122 -0.25 -7.94 -25.15
C LEU A 122 -1.65 -8.48 -24.91
N ARG A 123 -2.67 -7.86 -25.51
CA ARG A 123 -4.07 -8.29 -25.48
C ARG A 123 -4.66 -8.28 -26.88
N ASP A 124 -5.42 -9.29 -27.22
CA ASP A 124 -6.00 -9.48 -28.57
C ASP A 124 -4.96 -9.34 -29.71
N GLY A 125 -3.70 -9.74 -29.44
CA GLY A 125 -2.59 -9.62 -30.38
C GLY A 125 -2.05 -8.20 -30.56
N GLN A 126 -2.48 -7.23 -29.76
CA GLN A 126 -2.03 -5.85 -29.81
C GLN A 126 -1.39 -5.43 -28.50
N ILE A 127 -0.38 -4.57 -28.60
CA ILE A 127 0.26 -3.97 -27.41
C ILE A 127 -0.60 -2.82 -26.93
N VAL A 128 -1.10 -2.95 -25.70
CA VAL A 128 -1.94 -1.94 -25.04
C VAL A 128 -1.25 -1.48 -23.76
N GLN A 129 -1.23 -0.17 -23.53
CA GLN A 129 -0.74 0.39 -22.27
C GLN A 129 -1.90 0.53 -21.29
N ILE A 130 -1.76 -0.10 -20.12
CA ILE A 130 -2.75 -0.11 -19.07
C ILE A 130 -2.13 0.34 -17.74
N PRO A 131 -2.93 0.79 -16.76
CA PRO A 131 -2.46 0.97 -15.39
C PRO A 131 -1.94 -0.35 -14.82
N GLY A 132 -0.80 -0.33 -14.12
CA GLY A 132 -0.21 -1.55 -13.54
C GLY A 132 -1.15 -2.32 -12.59
N ARG A 133 -2.10 -1.61 -11.96
CA ARG A 133 -3.16 -2.21 -11.12
C ARG A 133 -4.15 -3.10 -11.89
N GLU A 134 -4.23 -2.95 -13.21
CA GLU A 134 -5.14 -3.70 -14.08
C GLU A 134 -4.47 -4.92 -14.74
N VAL A 135 -3.19 -5.15 -14.42
CA VAL A 135 -2.47 -6.36 -14.83
C VAL A 135 -3.02 -7.55 -14.06
N VAL A 136 -3.36 -8.61 -14.80
CA VAL A 136 -3.96 -9.83 -14.24
C VAL A 136 -3.09 -11.06 -14.49
N PRO A 137 -3.23 -12.12 -13.67
CA PRO A 137 -2.52 -13.37 -13.91
C PRO A 137 -2.82 -13.92 -15.30
N GLY A 138 -1.75 -14.16 -16.08
CA GLY A 138 -1.84 -14.63 -17.47
C GLY A 138 -1.67 -13.53 -18.54
N ASP A 139 -1.56 -12.26 -18.13
CA ASP A 139 -1.12 -11.21 -19.06
C ASP A 139 0.33 -11.44 -19.51
N VAL A 140 0.58 -11.17 -20.78
CA VAL A 140 1.95 -11.09 -21.34
C VAL A 140 2.39 -9.63 -21.27
N VAL A 141 3.33 -9.34 -20.36
CA VAL A 141 3.87 -7.98 -20.15
C VAL A 141 5.11 -7.78 -21.02
N ILE A 142 5.18 -6.68 -21.73
CA ILE A 142 6.34 -6.28 -22.53
C ILE A 142 7.15 -5.30 -21.69
N LEU A 143 8.43 -5.62 -21.49
CA LEU A 143 9.35 -4.81 -20.71
C LEU A 143 10.48 -4.28 -21.61
N GLU A 144 10.70 -2.99 -21.55
CA GLU A 144 11.81 -2.30 -22.19
C GLU A 144 12.76 -1.72 -21.14
N ALA A 145 13.94 -1.34 -21.57
CA ALA A 145 14.90 -0.70 -20.67
C ALA A 145 14.33 0.61 -20.11
N GLY A 146 14.24 0.69 -18.79
CA GLY A 146 13.65 1.83 -18.06
C GLY A 146 12.20 1.63 -17.64
N ASP A 147 11.53 0.56 -18.08
CA ASP A 147 10.16 0.24 -17.61
C ASP A 147 10.19 -0.29 -16.17
N SER A 148 9.15 0.04 -15.42
CA SER A 148 8.95 -0.50 -14.07
C SER A 148 8.26 -1.86 -14.14
N VAL A 149 8.80 -2.83 -13.41
CA VAL A 149 8.17 -4.16 -13.25
C VAL A 149 6.99 -4.02 -12.31
N CYS A 150 5.78 -4.10 -12.84
CA CYS A 150 4.52 -3.85 -12.10
C CYS A 150 3.89 -5.08 -11.46
N ALA A 151 4.38 -6.28 -11.78
CA ALA A 151 3.86 -7.55 -11.26
C ALA A 151 4.96 -8.62 -11.26
N ASP A 152 4.79 -9.63 -10.41
CA ASP A 152 5.64 -10.82 -10.47
C ASP A 152 5.40 -11.56 -11.78
N GLY A 153 6.48 -11.96 -12.43
CA GLY A 153 6.41 -12.60 -13.73
C GLY A 153 7.58 -13.55 -14.01
N ARG A 154 7.48 -14.24 -15.12
CA ARG A 154 8.54 -15.08 -15.65
C ARG A 154 8.90 -14.61 -17.06
N LEU A 155 10.19 -14.51 -17.34
CA LEU A 155 10.68 -14.23 -18.68
C LEU A 155 10.36 -15.40 -19.63
N LEU A 156 9.87 -15.11 -20.81
CA LEU A 156 9.45 -16.07 -21.82
C LEU A 156 10.52 -16.28 -22.88
#